data_950f4b043dc72ccdd735d18bfbb4ba81
#
_entry.id   950f4b043dc72ccdd735d18bfbb4ba81
#
_cell.length_a   1.000
_cell.length_b   1.000
_cell.length_c   1.000
_cell.angle_alpha   90.00
_cell.angle_beta   90.00
_cell.angle_gamma   90.00
#
_symmetry.space_group_name_H-M   'P 1'
#
loop_
_entity.id
_entity.type
_entity.pdbx_description
1 polymer ?
#
loop_
_entity_poly.entity_id
_entity_poly.type
_entity_poly.pdbx_seq_one_letter_code
_entity_poly.pdbx_strand_id
1 'polypeptide(L)'
;MIRNIKKEEPVMKKTLAIVLALMLMLGCVSFASAETPKIKLVVWSFTNELQGMIEKFYLPDHPELEIEFQIYPTDGHAYQDKVDNLLGSNAASDEAPDIFTLEAAFVKHYVEMDWTGDLKTIGFTDEELASAFPVMAQIGANSAGVQKGLSWQSTPGVLMYRASLAEKYLGITSPEEFQAKVSDWDTFLETAEELKEKSEGACKMVIGAGDIWNAYQYQRSEGWVVDGKLNIDDELLDYEELCKTLEEDDLSHKGGAWSEVWFAGMRGELETLCYFLPTWGLHYTLKPNCVAGWDAENPDSEENIKNATENGTYGDWRLVDGPVAYSWGGTWMGINAAKAATADDAKKAAMHDLIYFFSLNEDWLVQYAADSGDFVGSAKAVETILANGGTPNPFLGGQDHYSIFASAAALANGSLMSEYDSDINDLWDKFVTQPYTKGEKDLDACLQDFKVQVKATITTITVE
;
A
#
# COMPACT_ATOMS: atom_id res chain seq x y z
N MET A 1 48.63 94.44 -18.91
CA MET A 1 49.48 93.23 -18.94
C MET A 1 48.66 92.05 -18.46
N ILE A 2 48.03 91.39 -19.38
CA ILE A 2 47.10 90.27 -19.05
C ILE A 2 47.79 89.03 -19.55
N ARG A 3 48.14 88.11 -18.61
CA ARG A 3 48.72 86.80 -18.91
C ARG A 3 47.63 85.75 -19.17
N ASN A 4 47.70 85.14 -20.37
CA ASN A 4 46.92 84.03 -20.78
C ASN A 4 47.23 82.78 -19.91
N ILE A 5 46.21 82.16 -19.28
CA ILE A 5 46.29 80.86 -18.67
C ILE A 5 45.68 79.90 -19.68
N LYS A 6 46.52 78.99 -20.23
CA LYS A 6 46.10 77.87 -21.07
C LYS A 6 45.33 76.88 -20.26
N LYS A 7 44.14 76.56 -20.73
CA LYS A 7 43.34 75.37 -20.23
C LYS A 7 43.98 74.07 -20.70
N GLU A 8 44.51 73.30 -19.76
CA GLU A 8 44.81 71.91 -19.97
C GLU A 8 43.63 71.04 -19.42
N GLU A 9 42.63 70.78 -20.25
CA GLU A 9 41.62 69.82 -19.98
C GLU A 9 41.06 69.18 -21.28
N PRO A 10 41.62 68.10 -21.76
CA PRO A 10 40.73 67.03 -22.17
C PRO A 10 41.26 65.55 -22.03
N VAL A 11 42.52 65.39 -21.59
CA VAL A 11 43.11 64.00 -21.60
C VAL A 11 42.56 63.15 -20.43
N MET A 12 42.45 63.77 -19.25
CA MET A 12 42.01 63.03 -18.04
C MET A 12 40.53 62.54 -18.10
N LYS A 13 39.66 63.33 -18.76
CA LYS A 13 38.26 63.00 -18.97
C LYS A 13 38.08 61.84 -19.99
N LYS A 14 38.95 61.82 -21.01
CA LYS A 14 38.94 60.67 -22.00
C LYS A 14 39.48 59.37 -21.41
N THR A 15 40.52 59.48 -20.58
CA THR A 15 41.11 58.30 -19.91
C THR A 15 40.14 57.76 -18.85
N LEU A 16 39.44 58.61 -18.10
CA LEU A 16 38.42 58.19 -17.12
C LEU A 16 37.17 57.50 -17.80
N ALA A 17 36.77 58.06 -18.96
CA ALA A 17 35.67 57.50 -19.75
C ALA A 17 36.02 56.12 -20.36
N ILE A 18 37.27 55.91 -20.79
CA ILE A 18 37.76 54.64 -21.31
C ILE A 18 37.91 53.63 -20.19
N VAL A 19 38.37 54.01 -18.99
CA VAL A 19 38.43 53.10 -17.82
C VAL A 19 37.03 52.71 -17.32
N LEU A 20 36.07 53.68 -17.30
CA LEU A 20 34.66 53.36 -16.96
C LEU A 20 34.00 52.47 -18.01
N ALA A 21 34.27 52.65 -19.31
CA ALA A 21 33.75 51.78 -20.38
C ALA A 21 34.35 50.37 -20.33
N LEU A 22 35.64 50.25 -19.97
CA LEU A 22 36.30 48.96 -19.74
C LEU A 22 35.79 48.24 -18.48
N MET A 23 35.51 49.00 -17.38
CA MET A 23 34.87 48.41 -16.19
C MET A 23 33.41 48.01 -16.44
N LEU A 24 32.66 48.74 -17.26
CA LEU A 24 31.32 48.39 -17.69
C LEU A 24 31.31 47.16 -18.64
N MET A 25 32.33 47.04 -19.50
CA MET A 25 32.49 45.84 -20.34
C MET A 25 32.97 44.59 -19.55
N LEU A 26 33.74 44.77 -18.49
CA LEU A 26 34.13 43.68 -17.56
C LEU A 26 33.00 43.33 -16.57
N GLY A 27 32.06 44.29 -16.29
CA GLY A 27 30.88 44.03 -15.47
C GLY A 27 29.71 43.37 -16.20
N CYS A 28 29.76 43.24 -17.53
CA CYS A 28 28.77 42.57 -18.37
C CYS A 28 29.16 41.18 -18.84
N VAL A 29 30.21 40.58 -18.26
CA VAL A 29 30.33 39.14 -18.28
C VAL A 29 29.33 38.64 -17.21
N SER A 30 28.05 38.63 -17.56
CA SER A 30 27.08 37.75 -16.95
C SER A 30 27.70 36.36 -17.10
N PHE A 31 28.16 35.78 -16.00
CA PHE A 31 28.22 34.34 -15.92
C PHE A 31 26.76 33.92 -16.13
N ALA A 32 26.35 33.68 -17.38
CA ALA A 32 25.30 32.75 -17.64
C ALA A 32 25.84 31.45 -17.01
N SER A 33 25.47 31.26 -15.76
CA SER A 33 25.55 29.93 -15.16
C SER A 33 24.79 29.08 -16.15
N ALA A 34 25.48 28.34 -16.97
CA ALA A 34 24.86 27.29 -17.77
C ALA A 34 24.18 26.42 -16.71
N GLU A 35 22.85 26.49 -16.59
CA GLU A 35 22.10 25.57 -15.74
C GLU A 35 22.57 24.20 -16.16
N THR A 36 23.12 23.46 -15.21
CA THR A 36 23.47 22.05 -15.45
C THR A 36 22.19 21.39 -15.94
N PRO A 37 22.20 20.68 -17.08
CA PRO A 37 20.99 20.02 -17.57
C PRO A 37 20.45 19.13 -16.47
N LYS A 38 19.17 19.33 -16.13
CA LYS A 38 18.51 18.52 -15.12
C LYS A 38 18.35 17.10 -15.62
N ILE A 39 18.45 16.14 -14.70
CA ILE A 39 18.14 14.74 -14.97
C ILE A 39 16.62 14.63 -14.99
N LYS A 40 16.06 14.29 -16.16
CA LYS A 40 14.62 14.15 -16.33
C LYS A 40 14.18 12.71 -16.04
N LEU A 41 13.19 12.56 -15.12
CA LEU A 41 12.47 11.32 -14.85
C LEU A 41 10.98 11.50 -15.19
N VAL A 42 10.37 10.47 -15.74
CA VAL A 42 8.92 10.37 -15.96
C VAL A 42 8.37 9.32 -14.99
N VAL A 43 7.45 9.73 -14.12
CA VAL A 43 6.85 8.87 -13.09
C VAL A 43 5.36 8.73 -13.35
N TRP A 44 4.88 7.50 -13.51
CA TRP A 44 3.46 7.20 -13.64
C TRP A 44 2.92 6.58 -12.36
N SER A 45 1.74 7.04 -11.96
CA SER A 45 1.05 6.50 -10.78
C SER A 45 -0.46 6.48 -11.01
N PHE A 46 -1.16 5.64 -10.26
CA PHE A 46 -2.62 5.57 -10.28
C PHE A 46 -3.26 6.49 -9.21
N THR A 47 -2.45 7.02 -8.28
CA THR A 47 -2.85 8.04 -7.31
C THR A 47 -1.81 9.16 -7.25
N ASN A 48 -2.16 10.28 -6.64
CA ASN A 48 -1.24 11.40 -6.43
C ASN A 48 -0.40 11.29 -5.13
N GLU A 49 -0.50 10.17 -4.41
CA GLU A 49 0.20 9.96 -3.14
C GLU A 49 1.72 10.06 -3.31
N LEU A 50 2.29 9.22 -4.22
CA LEU A 50 3.73 9.23 -4.49
C LEU A 50 4.21 10.60 -4.99
N GLN A 51 3.45 11.27 -5.86
CA GLN A 51 3.75 12.63 -6.30
C GLN A 51 3.85 13.58 -5.11
N GLY A 52 2.86 13.58 -4.23
CA GLY A 52 2.84 14.43 -3.04
C GLY A 52 4.03 14.17 -2.10
N MET A 53 4.42 12.91 -1.93
CA MET A 53 5.59 12.54 -1.14
C MET A 53 6.89 13.03 -1.79
N ILE A 54 7.05 12.82 -3.10
CA ILE A 54 8.24 13.26 -3.85
C ILE A 54 8.39 14.78 -3.80
N GLU A 55 7.33 15.52 -4.07
CA GLU A 55 7.33 16.98 -4.06
C GLU A 55 7.63 17.56 -2.66
N LYS A 56 7.14 16.91 -1.61
CA LYS A 56 7.29 17.38 -0.23
C LYS A 56 8.62 16.99 0.41
N PHE A 57 9.09 15.77 0.20
CA PHE A 57 10.18 15.21 1.00
C PHE A 57 11.48 14.95 0.22
N TYR A 58 11.43 14.88 -1.11
CA TYR A 58 12.59 14.50 -1.91
C TYR A 58 13.10 15.63 -2.82
N LEU A 59 12.25 16.23 -3.64
CA LEU A 59 12.65 17.27 -4.59
C LEU A 59 13.30 18.53 -3.96
N PRO A 60 12.96 18.95 -2.73
CA PRO A 60 13.64 20.11 -2.12
C PRO A 60 15.15 19.94 -1.98
N ASP A 61 15.63 18.71 -1.78
CA ASP A 61 17.04 18.40 -1.61
C ASP A 61 17.70 17.91 -2.92
N HIS A 62 16.92 17.77 -4.02
CA HIS A 62 17.37 17.27 -5.33
C HIS A 62 17.09 18.27 -6.46
N PRO A 63 17.72 19.50 -6.44
CA PRO A 63 17.49 20.54 -7.45
C PRO A 63 17.99 20.14 -8.84
N GLU A 64 18.85 19.13 -8.96
CA GLU A 64 19.33 18.55 -10.21
C GLU A 64 18.28 17.72 -10.95
N LEU A 65 17.17 17.35 -10.30
CA LEU A 65 16.11 16.55 -10.90
C LEU A 65 15.00 17.42 -11.50
N GLU A 66 14.39 16.90 -12.55
CA GLU A 66 13.11 17.33 -13.12
C GLU A 66 12.23 16.11 -13.25
N ILE A 67 11.15 16.04 -12.46
CA ILE A 67 10.23 14.89 -12.48
C ILE A 67 8.91 15.29 -13.12
N GLU A 68 8.54 14.58 -14.18
CA GLU A 68 7.24 14.70 -14.85
C GLU A 68 6.31 13.60 -14.30
N PHE A 69 5.18 14.00 -13.71
CA PHE A 69 4.19 13.06 -13.20
C PHE A 69 3.03 12.88 -14.16
N GLN A 70 2.57 11.64 -14.32
CA GLN A 70 1.34 11.32 -15.01
C GLN A 70 0.49 10.41 -14.15
N ILE A 71 -0.71 10.87 -13.80
CA ILE A 71 -1.62 10.19 -12.90
C ILE A 71 -2.83 9.69 -13.71
N TYR A 72 -3.08 8.38 -13.68
CA TYR A 72 -4.22 7.73 -14.31
C TYR A 72 -4.93 6.86 -13.26
N PRO A 73 -6.25 7.05 -13.02
CA PRO A 73 -6.95 6.21 -12.05
C PRO A 73 -7.06 4.75 -12.54
N THR A 74 -7.26 3.83 -11.60
CA THR A 74 -7.47 2.40 -11.91
C THR A 74 -8.91 2.09 -12.34
N ASP A 75 -9.83 3.04 -12.21
CA ASP A 75 -11.23 2.87 -12.59
C ASP A 75 -11.36 2.38 -14.05
N GLY A 76 -12.08 1.28 -14.24
CA GLY A 76 -12.26 0.67 -15.53
C GLY A 76 -10.96 0.23 -16.22
N HIS A 77 -9.93 -0.11 -15.44
CA HIS A 77 -8.59 -0.50 -15.91
C HIS A 77 -7.81 0.60 -16.67
N ALA A 78 -8.18 1.87 -16.53
CA ALA A 78 -7.59 2.95 -17.32
C ALA A 78 -6.06 3.10 -17.13
N TYR A 79 -5.55 2.87 -15.93
CA TYR A 79 -4.11 2.85 -15.65
C TYR A 79 -3.42 1.67 -16.31
N GLN A 80 -3.94 0.46 -16.10
CA GLN A 80 -3.40 -0.78 -16.66
C GLN A 80 -3.38 -0.73 -18.18
N ASP A 81 -4.47 -0.32 -18.82
CA ASP A 81 -4.53 -0.14 -20.28
C ASP A 81 -3.46 0.81 -20.82
N LYS A 82 -3.14 1.87 -20.08
CA LYS A 82 -2.08 2.81 -20.45
C LYS A 82 -0.70 2.17 -20.36
N VAL A 83 -0.43 1.46 -19.26
CA VAL A 83 0.84 0.75 -19.05
C VAL A 83 1.02 -0.31 -20.12
N ASP A 84 0.03 -1.18 -20.35
CA ASP A 84 0.06 -2.25 -21.35
C ASP A 84 0.28 -1.73 -22.75
N ASN A 85 -0.51 -0.72 -23.16
CA ASN A 85 -0.41 -0.15 -24.49
C ASN A 85 0.95 0.48 -24.75
N LEU A 86 1.53 1.21 -23.80
CA LEU A 86 2.79 1.90 -24.05
C LEU A 86 4.01 1.03 -23.80
N LEU A 87 4.08 0.31 -22.67
CA LEU A 87 5.22 -0.55 -22.38
C LEU A 87 5.24 -1.80 -23.29
N GLY A 88 4.08 -2.37 -23.61
CA GLY A 88 3.98 -3.51 -24.53
C GLY A 88 4.31 -3.19 -25.99
N SER A 89 4.14 -1.94 -26.45
CA SER A 89 4.34 -1.57 -27.84
C SER A 89 5.55 -0.66 -28.09
N ASN A 90 5.89 0.25 -27.18
CA ASN A 90 6.92 1.27 -27.34
C ASN A 90 7.55 1.73 -26.01
N ALA A 91 8.05 0.79 -25.21
CA ALA A 91 8.62 1.05 -23.89
C ALA A 91 9.80 2.05 -23.89
N ALA A 92 10.52 2.19 -25.00
CA ALA A 92 11.64 3.12 -25.14
C ALA A 92 11.20 4.56 -25.52
N SER A 93 9.90 4.81 -25.72
CA SER A 93 9.38 6.15 -26.04
C SER A 93 9.68 7.18 -24.97
N ASP A 94 9.87 8.44 -25.37
CA ASP A 94 10.03 9.55 -24.43
C ASP A 94 8.78 9.74 -23.54
N GLU A 95 7.61 9.38 -24.01
CA GLU A 95 6.34 9.41 -23.26
C GLU A 95 6.22 8.29 -22.23
N ALA A 96 6.98 7.18 -22.39
CA ALA A 96 6.93 6.07 -21.45
C ALA A 96 7.53 6.45 -20.10
N PRO A 97 7.02 5.89 -18.98
CA PRO A 97 7.58 6.15 -17.66
C PRO A 97 9.00 5.57 -17.52
N ASP A 98 9.80 6.21 -16.70
CA ASP A 98 11.04 5.63 -16.16
C ASP A 98 10.72 4.76 -14.95
N ILE A 99 9.83 5.27 -14.10
CA ILE A 99 9.32 4.61 -12.89
C ILE A 99 7.79 4.60 -12.97
N PHE A 100 7.16 3.49 -12.60
CA PHE A 100 5.71 3.37 -12.56
C PHE A 100 5.26 2.58 -11.34
N THR A 101 4.09 2.92 -10.81
CA THR A 101 3.56 2.27 -9.61
C THR A 101 2.71 1.06 -9.97
N LEU A 102 2.73 0.08 -9.09
CA LEU A 102 2.01 -1.19 -9.20
C LEU A 102 1.21 -1.40 -7.91
N GLU A 103 -0.09 -1.60 -8.02
CA GLU A 103 -0.96 -1.88 -6.90
C GLU A 103 -1.08 -3.39 -6.67
N ALA A 104 -1.39 -3.80 -5.46
CA ALA A 104 -1.44 -5.21 -5.04
C ALA A 104 -2.30 -6.10 -5.94
N ALA A 105 -3.44 -5.59 -6.46
CA ALA A 105 -4.33 -6.37 -7.31
C ALA A 105 -3.69 -6.80 -8.65
N PHE A 106 -2.68 -6.07 -9.13
CA PHE A 106 -2.08 -6.34 -10.44
C PHE A 106 -0.55 -6.41 -10.44
N VAL A 107 0.13 -6.19 -9.31
CA VAL A 107 1.61 -6.18 -9.25
C VAL A 107 2.20 -7.48 -9.79
N LYS A 108 1.63 -8.65 -9.42
CA LYS A 108 2.15 -9.95 -9.86
C LYS A 108 2.13 -10.11 -11.37
N HIS A 109 1.08 -9.65 -12.04
CA HIS A 109 1.04 -9.64 -13.50
C HIS A 109 2.21 -8.83 -14.09
N TYR A 110 2.44 -7.62 -13.59
CA TYR A 110 3.45 -6.72 -14.16
C TYR A 110 4.89 -7.12 -13.84
N VAL A 111 5.18 -7.71 -12.68
CA VAL A 111 6.53 -8.20 -12.39
C VAL A 111 6.92 -9.43 -13.23
N GLU A 112 5.96 -10.17 -13.77
CA GLU A 112 6.24 -11.23 -14.76
C GLU A 112 6.61 -10.68 -16.15
N MET A 113 6.18 -9.45 -16.49
CA MET A 113 6.42 -8.88 -17.82
C MET A 113 7.89 -8.49 -18.02
N ASP A 114 8.39 -8.70 -19.25
CA ASP A 114 9.76 -8.36 -19.64
C ASP A 114 10.03 -6.85 -19.64
N TRP A 115 9.00 -6.02 -19.79
CA TRP A 115 9.14 -4.56 -19.76
C TRP A 115 9.29 -3.98 -18.35
N THR A 116 8.99 -4.75 -17.29
CA THR A 116 9.32 -4.37 -15.91
C THR A 116 10.74 -4.82 -15.59
N GLY A 117 11.61 -3.85 -15.29
CA GLY A 117 13.04 -4.09 -15.16
C GLY A 117 13.45 -4.67 -13.81
N ASP A 118 14.56 -5.43 -13.84
CA ASP A 118 15.28 -5.84 -12.64
C ASP A 118 15.90 -4.61 -11.95
N LEU A 119 15.58 -4.37 -10.69
CA LEU A 119 16.09 -3.24 -9.92
C LEU A 119 17.62 -3.24 -9.80
N LYS A 120 18.28 -4.38 -9.90
CA LYS A 120 19.75 -4.46 -9.94
C LYS A 120 20.34 -3.75 -11.17
N THR A 121 19.59 -3.60 -12.25
CA THR A 121 20.08 -2.91 -13.47
C THR A 121 20.27 -1.40 -13.27
N ILE A 122 19.68 -0.82 -12.23
CA ILE A 122 19.87 0.57 -11.82
C ILE A 122 20.72 0.73 -10.56
N GLY A 123 21.28 -0.37 -10.01
CA GLY A 123 22.29 -0.31 -8.96
C GLY A 123 21.90 -0.93 -7.62
N PHE A 124 20.66 -1.43 -7.44
CA PHE A 124 20.29 -2.10 -6.18
C PHE A 124 21.16 -3.31 -5.89
N THR A 125 21.60 -3.41 -4.65
CA THR A 125 22.38 -4.52 -4.11
C THR A 125 21.49 -5.55 -3.41
N ASP A 126 22.00 -6.78 -3.25
CA ASP A 126 21.28 -7.82 -2.48
C ASP A 126 21.07 -7.40 -1.01
N GLU A 127 22.01 -6.65 -0.43
CA GLU A 127 21.93 -6.16 0.95
C GLU A 127 20.79 -5.13 1.11
N GLU A 128 20.66 -4.19 0.16
CA GLU A 128 19.57 -3.21 0.16
C GLU A 128 18.22 -3.91 0.01
N LEU A 129 18.08 -4.80 -0.99
CA LEU A 129 16.83 -5.52 -1.24
C LEU A 129 16.39 -6.38 -0.04
N ALA A 130 17.34 -6.95 0.72
CA ALA A 130 17.06 -7.76 1.91
C ALA A 130 16.54 -6.95 3.10
N SER A 131 16.59 -5.61 3.06
CA SER A 131 16.05 -4.75 4.14
C SER A 131 14.53 -4.51 4.05
N ALA A 132 13.90 -4.86 2.92
CA ALA A 132 12.44 -4.86 2.80
C ALA A 132 11.79 -6.01 3.58
N PHE A 133 10.52 -5.85 3.96
CA PHE A 133 9.77 -6.98 4.51
C PHE A 133 9.66 -8.13 3.52
N PRO A 134 9.88 -9.39 3.95
CA PRO A 134 9.85 -10.54 3.06
C PRO A 134 8.57 -10.66 2.23
N VAL A 135 7.40 -10.45 2.83
CA VAL A 135 6.12 -10.51 2.12
C VAL A 135 6.04 -9.49 0.98
N MET A 136 6.48 -8.24 1.22
CA MET A 136 6.46 -7.19 0.19
C MET A 136 7.50 -7.43 -0.91
N ALA A 137 8.67 -7.95 -0.54
CA ALA A 137 9.71 -8.36 -1.50
C ALA A 137 9.23 -9.54 -2.38
N GLN A 138 8.63 -10.58 -1.79
CA GLN A 138 8.06 -11.73 -2.52
C GLN A 138 6.98 -11.30 -3.53
N ILE A 139 6.09 -10.37 -3.13
CA ILE A 139 5.06 -9.83 -4.03
C ILE A 139 5.68 -9.00 -5.15
N GLY A 140 6.69 -8.18 -4.87
CA GLY A 140 7.40 -7.35 -5.85
C GLY A 140 8.45 -8.09 -6.72
N ALA A 141 8.64 -9.40 -6.48
CA ALA A 141 9.50 -10.25 -7.30
C ALA A 141 8.68 -11.07 -8.31
N ASN A 142 9.31 -11.41 -9.44
CA ASN A 142 8.72 -12.35 -10.39
C ASN A 142 8.91 -13.82 -9.94
N SER A 143 8.34 -14.76 -10.69
CA SER A 143 8.42 -16.22 -10.44
C SER A 143 9.84 -16.78 -10.44
N ALA A 144 10.81 -16.09 -11.11
CA ALA A 144 12.22 -16.43 -11.09
C ALA A 144 12.99 -15.84 -9.89
N GLY A 145 12.32 -15.13 -8.99
CA GLY A 145 12.93 -14.47 -7.83
C GLY A 145 13.67 -13.18 -8.14
N VAL A 146 13.44 -12.58 -9.33
CA VAL A 146 14.05 -11.29 -9.69
C VAL A 146 13.23 -10.16 -9.09
N GLN A 147 13.85 -9.29 -8.28
CA GLN A 147 13.18 -8.14 -7.68
C GLN A 147 12.95 -7.05 -8.72
N LYS A 148 11.67 -6.75 -9.00
CA LYS A 148 11.23 -5.79 -10.02
C LYS A 148 10.44 -4.62 -9.45
N GLY A 149 10.00 -4.69 -8.21
CA GLY A 149 9.31 -3.60 -7.52
C GLY A 149 9.65 -3.55 -6.04
N LEU A 150 9.68 -2.35 -5.45
CA LEU A 150 9.81 -2.10 -4.02
C LEU A 150 8.69 -1.18 -3.55
N SER A 151 8.16 -1.46 -2.37
CA SER A 151 7.08 -0.68 -1.75
C SER A 151 7.61 0.24 -0.66
N TRP A 152 7.05 1.46 -0.55
CA TRP A 152 7.33 2.35 0.58
C TRP A 152 6.59 1.96 1.86
N GLN A 153 5.54 1.16 1.74
CA GLN A 153 4.74 0.69 2.86
C GLN A 153 4.73 -0.84 2.90
N SER A 154 4.61 -1.41 4.09
CA SER A 154 4.19 -2.79 4.25
C SER A 154 2.74 -2.80 4.73
N THR A 155 1.96 -3.75 4.23
CA THR A 155 0.51 -3.78 4.47
C THR A 155 0.05 -5.06 5.16
N PRO A 156 0.74 -5.50 6.25
CA PRO A 156 0.26 -6.62 7.02
C PRO A 156 -1.15 -6.34 7.54
N GLY A 157 -1.97 -7.37 7.55
CA GLY A 157 -3.30 -7.33 8.10
C GLY A 157 -3.38 -8.03 9.46
N VAL A 158 -4.27 -7.55 10.28
CA VAL A 158 -4.53 -8.05 11.64
C VAL A 158 -6.03 -8.06 11.92
N LEU A 159 -6.43 -8.67 13.03
CA LEU A 159 -7.81 -8.60 13.51
C LEU A 159 -7.95 -7.39 14.45
N MET A 160 -8.85 -6.47 14.10
CA MET A 160 -9.20 -5.28 14.89
C MET A 160 -10.54 -5.52 15.57
N TYR A 161 -10.62 -5.33 16.89
CA TYR A 161 -11.85 -5.61 17.62
C TYR A 161 -12.28 -4.47 18.55
N ARG A 162 -13.56 -4.41 18.86
CA ARG A 162 -14.20 -3.46 19.77
C ARG A 162 -14.03 -3.96 21.20
N ALA A 163 -13.13 -3.33 21.98
CA ALA A 163 -12.84 -3.73 23.35
C ALA A 163 -14.06 -3.67 24.27
N SER A 164 -14.90 -2.63 24.11
CA SER A 164 -16.14 -2.49 24.91
C SER A 164 -17.14 -3.61 24.65
N LEU A 165 -17.24 -4.11 23.40
CA LEU A 165 -18.13 -5.22 23.07
C LEU A 165 -17.59 -6.56 23.55
N ALA A 166 -16.27 -6.76 23.48
CA ALA A 166 -15.59 -7.92 24.02
C ALA A 166 -15.77 -8.01 25.54
N GLU A 167 -15.60 -6.91 26.25
CA GLU A 167 -15.86 -6.85 27.70
C GLU A 167 -17.34 -7.06 28.03
N LYS A 168 -18.24 -6.37 27.33
CA LYS A 168 -19.70 -6.40 27.57
C LYS A 168 -20.27 -7.81 27.45
N TYR A 169 -19.91 -8.53 26.38
CA TYR A 169 -20.55 -9.80 26.05
C TYR A 169 -19.70 -11.03 26.43
N LEU A 170 -18.37 -10.94 26.29
CA LEU A 170 -17.48 -12.09 26.49
C LEU A 170 -16.71 -12.01 27.83
N GLY A 171 -16.72 -10.83 28.50
CA GLY A 171 -15.98 -10.62 29.73
C GLY A 171 -14.46 -10.52 29.51
N ILE A 172 -14.04 -10.25 28.27
CA ILE A 172 -12.63 -10.16 27.86
C ILE A 172 -12.15 -8.72 28.07
N THR A 173 -11.02 -8.56 28.76
CA THR A 173 -10.49 -7.24 29.17
C THR A 173 -9.12 -6.93 28.60
N SER A 174 -8.45 -7.90 27.97
CA SER A 174 -7.12 -7.70 27.38
C SER A 174 -7.02 -8.26 25.94
N PRO A 175 -6.11 -7.72 25.11
CA PRO A 175 -5.83 -8.27 23.79
C PRO A 175 -5.37 -9.72 23.81
N GLU A 176 -4.59 -10.13 24.80
CA GLU A 176 -4.10 -11.50 24.94
C GLU A 176 -5.24 -12.49 25.21
N GLU A 177 -6.22 -12.10 26.05
CA GLU A 177 -7.43 -12.91 26.26
C GLU A 177 -8.26 -13.02 25.00
N PHE A 178 -8.37 -11.93 24.22
CA PHE A 178 -9.10 -11.96 22.94
C PHE A 178 -8.36 -12.78 21.89
N GLN A 179 -7.02 -12.66 21.76
CA GLN A 179 -6.23 -13.46 20.84
C GLN A 179 -6.42 -14.97 21.09
N ALA A 180 -6.51 -15.40 22.34
CA ALA A 180 -6.75 -16.80 22.68
C ALA A 180 -8.12 -17.32 22.21
N LYS A 181 -9.07 -16.43 21.95
CA LYS A 181 -10.42 -16.74 21.46
C LYS A 181 -10.52 -16.73 19.92
N VAL A 182 -9.48 -16.25 19.24
CA VAL A 182 -9.45 -16.08 17.78
C VAL A 182 -8.11 -16.55 17.19
N SER A 183 -7.45 -17.53 17.85
CA SER A 183 -6.12 -18.00 17.48
C SER A 183 -6.09 -18.83 16.20
N ASP A 184 -7.21 -19.35 15.82
CA ASP A 184 -7.46 -20.11 14.60
C ASP A 184 -8.94 -19.97 14.20
N TRP A 185 -9.33 -20.51 13.04
CA TRP A 185 -10.68 -20.35 12.53
C TRP A 185 -11.73 -21.14 13.30
N ASP A 186 -11.35 -22.24 13.95
CA ASP A 186 -12.25 -23.03 14.82
C ASP A 186 -12.61 -22.22 16.07
N THR A 187 -11.61 -21.70 16.77
CA THR A 187 -11.82 -20.84 17.97
C THR A 187 -12.50 -19.52 17.61
N PHE A 188 -12.26 -18.99 16.41
CA PHE A 188 -12.97 -17.80 15.90
C PHE A 188 -14.47 -18.09 15.75
N LEU A 189 -14.84 -19.23 15.16
CA LEU A 189 -16.23 -19.63 14.99
C LEU A 189 -16.92 -19.92 16.33
N GLU A 190 -16.27 -20.67 17.25
CA GLU A 190 -16.76 -20.90 18.60
C GLU A 190 -17.01 -19.58 19.35
N THR A 191 -16.15 -18.59 19.15
CA THR A 191 -16.31 -17.25 19.75
C THR A 191 -17.48 -16.49 19.13
N ALA A 192 -17.71 -16.64 17.82
CA ALA A 192 -18.88 -16.06 17.16
C ALA A 192 -20.19 -16.64 17.68
N GLU A 193 -20.26 -17.93 17.92
CA GLU A 193 -21.41 -18.61 18.52
C GLU A 193 -21.64 -18.17 19.98
N GLU A 194 -20.58 -18.11 20.79
CA GLU A 194 -20.63 -17.60 22.16
C GLU A 194 -21.12 -16.16 22.20
N LEU A 195 -20.62 -15.30 21.29
CA LEU A 195 -21.04 -13.92 21.17
C LEU A 195 -22.53 -13.79 20.84
N LYS A 196 -23.01 -14.58 19.88
CA LYS A 196 -24.44 -14.61 19.51
C LYS A 196 -25.31 -15.01 20.69
N GLU A 197 -24.93 -16.07 21.43
CA GLU A 197 -25.66 -16.53 22.61
C GLU A 197 -25.74 -15.43 23.69
N LYS A 198 -24.59 -14.85 24.07
CA LYS A 198 -24.49 -13.87 25.16
C LYS A 198 -25.08 -12.51 24.81
N SER A 199 -25.09 -12.13 23.54
CA SER A 199 -25.69 -10.90 23.07
C SER A 199 -27.17 -11.04 22.67
N GLU A 200 -27.73 -12.25 22.76
CA GLU A 200 -29.06 -12.57 22.22
C GLU A 200 -29.19 -12.21 20.73
N GLY A 201 -28.07 -12.31 19.97
CA GLY A 201 -27.98 -11.99 18.55
C GLY A 201 -27.84 -10.50 18.21
N ALA A 202 -27.71 -9.64 19.20
CA ALA A 202 -27.55 -8.20 18.97
C ALA A 202 -26.18 -7.83 18.41
N CYS A 203 -25.12 -8.51 18.83
CA CYS A 203 -23.76 -8.29 18.33
C CYS A 203 -23.38 -9.42 17.37
N LYS A 204 -22.75 -9.05 16.25
CA LYS A 204 -22.24 -9.99 15.24
C LYS A 204 -20.72 -10.03 15.28
N MET A 205 -20.16 -11.19 14.89
CA MET A 205 -18.71 -11.37 14.89
C MET A 205 -18.04 -10.49 13.85
N VAL A 206 -18.54 -10.51 12.61
CA VAL A 206 -18.05 -9.74 11.45
C VAL A 206 -19.20 -9.15 10.64
N ILE A 207 -18.87 -8.34 9.66
CA ILE A 207 -19.86 -7.78 8.74
C ILE A 207 -20.42 -8.84 7.78
N GLY A 208 -19.56 -9.74 7.30
CA GLY A 208 -19.96 -10.82 6.41
C GLY A 208 -18.78 -11.67 5.95
N ALA A 209 -19.07 -12.74 5.23
CA ALA A 209 -18.07 -13.68 4.73
C ALA A 209 -16.97 -12.99 3.89
N GLY A 210 -17.34 -12.08 3.01
CA GLY A 210 -16.37 -11.35 2.18
C GLY A 210 -15.38 -10.47 2.97
N ASP A 211 -15.68 -10.14 4.23
CA ASP A 211 -14.78 -9.36 5.08
C ASP A 211 -13.55 -10.16 5.55
N ILE A 212 -13.64 -11.48 5.56
CA ILE A 212 -12.56 -12.37 6.00
C ILE A 212 -11.71 -12.93 4.85
N TRP A 213 -12.10 -12.76 3.59
CA TRP A 213 -11.42 -13.33 2.42
C TRP A 213 -9.94 -12.97 2.36
N ASN A 214 -9.62 -11.66 2.52
CA ASN A 214 -8.24 -11.19 2.42
C ASN A 214 -7.31 -11.83 3.45
N ALA A 215 -7.83 -12.23 4.60
CA ALA A 215 -7.08 -12.98 5.59
C ALA A 215 -7.06 -14.48 5.25
N TYR A 216 -8.22 -15.06 4.97
CA TYR A 216 -8.34 -16.51 4.82
C TYR A 216 -7.52 -17.05 3.64
N GLN A 217 -7.44 -16.35 2.52
CA GLN A 217 -6.64 -16.79 1.37
C GLN A 217 -5.15 -17.03 1.69
N TYR A 218 -4.62 -16.44 2.78
CA TYR A 218 -3.26 -16.68 3.26
C TYR A 218 -3.12 -17.99 4.07
N GLN A 219 -4.22 -18.65 4.38
CA GLN A 219 -4.22 -19.99 5.00
C GLN A 219 -3.82 -21.08 4.02
N ARG A 220 -4.00 -20.85 2.73
CA ARG A 220 -3.66 -21.82 1.67
C ARG A 220 -2.23 -22.34 1.82
N SER A 221 -2.03 -23.61 1.54
CA SER A 221 -0.72 -24.25 1.47
C SER A 221 -0.04 -24.06 0.11
N GLU A 222 -0.84 -23.90 -0.95
CA GLU A 222 -0.41 -23.73 -2.34
C GLU A 222 -1.19 -22.59 -3.03
N GLY A 223 -0.63 -22.03 -4.10
CA GLY A 223 -1.28 -21.01 -4.92
C GLY A 223 -2.38 -21.58 -5.82
N TRP A 224 -3.15 -20.70 -6.48
CA TRP A 224 -4.18 -21.08 -7.44
C TRP A 224 -3.66 -21.86 -8.65
N VAL A 225 -2.39 -21.69 -8.98
CA VAL A 225 -1.77 -22.39 -10.13
C VAL A 225 -0.49 -23.09 -9.68
N VAL A 226 -0.49 -24.39 -9.81
CA VAL A 226 0.66 -25.27 -9.49
C VAL A 226 1.02 -26.06 -10.75
N ASP A 227 2.28 -25.96 -11.17
CA ASP A 227 2.79 -26.61 -12.39
C ASP A 227 1.94 -26.35 -13.65
N GLY A 228 1.41 -25.13 -13.76
CA GLY A 228 0.56 -24.70 -14.90
C GLY A 228 -0.86 -25.29 -14.90
N LYS A 229 -1.33 -25.79 -13.76
CA LYS A 229 -2.67 -26.32 -13.57
C LYS A 229 -3.40 -25.54 -12.48
N LEU A 230 -4.72 -25.37 -12.67
CA LEU A 230 -5.59 -24.88 -11.62
C LEU A 230 -5.52 -25.81 -10.40
N ASN A 231 -5.22 -25.27 -9.26
CA ASN A 231 -5.23 -25.92 -7.97
C ASN A 231 -6.32 -25.30 -7.09
N ILE A 232 -7.18 -26.13 -6.55
CA ILE A 232 -8.17 -25.75 -5.54
C ILE A 232 -7.67 -26.35 -4.23
N ASP A 233 -7.06 -25.50 -3.41
CA ASP A 233 -6.53 -25.88 -2.10
C ASP A 233 -7.68 -26.29 -1.17
N ASP A 234 -7.48 -27.32 -0.36
CA ASP A 234 -8.51 -27.83 0.56
C ASP A 234 -8.96 -26.76 1.57
N GLU A 235 -8.06 -25.84 1.98
CA GLU A 235 -8.38 -24.71 2.86
C GLU A 235 -9.46 -23.79 2.26
N LEU A 236 -9.58 -23.71 0.93
CA LEU A 236 -10.63 -22.93 0.29
C LEU A 236 -12.01 -23.58 0.42
N LEU A 237 -12.08 -24.89 0.57
CA LEU A 237 -13.33 -25.59 0.83
C LEU A 237 -13.77 -25.34 2.28
N ASP A 238 -12.83 -25.31 3.22
CA ASP A 238 -13.10 -24.98 4.62
C ASP A 238 -13.54 -23.50 4.77
N TYR A 239 -12.98 -22.58 3.94
CA TYR A 239 -13.48 -21.21 3.85
C TYR A 239 -14.96 -21.15 3.46
N GLU A 240 -15.40 -21.93 2.48
CA GLU A 240 -16.79 -21.92 2.03
C GLU A 240 -17.75 -22.44 3.12
N GLU A 241 -17.34 -23.48 3.88
CA GLU A 241 -18.12 -23.96 5.02
C GLU A 241 -18.20 -22.92 6.14
N LEU A 242 -17.08 -22.21 6.44
CA LEU A 242 -17.06 -21.12 7.39
C LEU A 242 -17.99 -19.98 6.96
N CYS A 243 -17.92 -19.56 5.69
CA CYS A 243 -18.78 -18.52 5.13
C CYS A 243 -20.27 -18.88 5.24
N LYS A 244 -20.59 -20.13 4.91
CA LYS A 244 -21.96 -20.64 5.01
C LYS A 244 -22.46 -20.66 6.45
N THR A 245 -21.63 -21.10 7.40
CA THR A 245 -21.97 -21.11 8.83
C THR A 245 -22.20 -19.68 9.34
N LEU A 246 -21.34 -18.72 8.98
CA LEU A 246 -21.52 -17.31 9.36
C LEU A 246 -22.86 -16.73 8.85
N GLU A 247 -23.32 -17.18 7.69
CA GLU A 247 -24.57 -16.73 7.08
C GLU A 247 -25.80 -17.45 7.66
N GLU A 248 -25.80 -18.81 7.71
CA GLU A 248 -26.92 -19.63 8.14
C GLU A 248 -27.20 -19.49 9.63
N ASP A 249 -26.14 -19.43 10.45
CA ASP A 249 -26.24 -19.27 11.89
C ASP A 249 -26.37 -17.81 12.36
N ASP A 250 -26.54 -16.87 11.42
CA ASP A 250 -26.74 -15.44 11.74
C ASP A 250 -25.61 -14.87 12.64
N LEU A 251 -24.34 -15.20 12.32
CA LEU A 251 -23.15 -14.75 13.03
C LEU A 251 -22.53 -13.49 12.41
N SER A 252 -23.02 -13.06 11.25
CA SER A 252 -22.61 -11.85 10.53
C SER A 252 -23.78 -10.93 10.25
N HIS A 253 -23.48 -9.67 9.86
CA HIS A 253 -24.49 -8.71 9.40
C HIS A 253 -24.90 -8.92 7.94
N LYS A 254 -24.35 -9.92 7.26
CA LYS A 254 -24.62 -10.25 5.84
C LYS A 254 -24.29 -9.11 4.89
N GLY A 255 -23.30 -8.32 5.23
CA GLY A 255 -22.74 -7.25 4.42
C GLY A 255 -21.41 -7.63 3.80
N GLY A 256 -20.78 -6.71 3.11
CA GLY A 256 -19.44 -6.85 2.53
C GLY A 256 -18.59 -5.61 2.77
N ALA A 257 -17.29 -5.74 2.60
CA ALA A 257 -16.36 -4.62 2.63
C ALA A 257 -16.83 -3.49 1.69
N TRP A 258 -16.60 -2.24 2.08
CA TRP A 258 -16.99 -1.01 1.37
C TRP A 258 -18.50 -0.73 1.28
N SER A 259 -19.35 -1.58 1.87
CA SER A 259 -20.78 -1.33 1.95
C SER A 259 -21.13 -0.33 3.08
N GLU A 260 -22.32 0.27 3.01
CA GLU A 260 -22.80 1.12 4.13
C GLU A 260 -22.92 0.34 5.44
N VAL A 261 -23.24 -0.95 5.38
CA VAL A 261 -23.28 -1.84 6.57
C VAL A 261 -21.90 -1.95 7.21
N TRP A 262 -20.85 -2.04 6.40
CA TRP A 262 -19.47 -2.10 6.85
C TRP A 262 -19.06 -0.82 7.60
N PHE A 263 -19.37 0.34 7.03
CA PHE A 263 -19.11 1.64 7.66
C PHE A 263 -19.99 1.89 8.90
N ALA A 264 -21.23 1.44 8.88
CA ALA A 264 -22.15 1.56 10.03
C ALA A 264 -21.63 0.80 11.27
N GLY A 265 -21.02 -0.38 11.06
CA GLY A 265 -20.35 -1.10 12.14
C GLY A 265 -19.12 -0.37 12.68
N MET A 266 -18.31 0.26 11.81
CA MET A 266 -17.17 1.09 12.23
C MET A 266 -17.61 2.30 13.06
N ARG A 267 -18.73 2.92 12.71
CA ARG A 267 -19.31 4.05 13.47
C ARG A 267 -19.96 3.62 14.78
N GLY A 268 -20.16 2.31 15.00
CA GLY A 268 -20.84 1.78 16.19
C GLY A 268 -22.37 1.86 16.11
N GLU A 269 -22.92 2.14 14.94
CA GLU A 269 -24.37 2.10 14.66
C GLU A 269 -24.90 0.66 14.64
N LEU A 270 -24.03 -0.30 14.33
CA LEU A 270 -24.22 -1.73 14.46
C LEU A 270 -23.19 -2.30 15.43
N GLU A 271 -23.60 -3.22 16.29
CA GLU A 271 -22.67 -3.94 17.16
C GLU A 271 -21.95 -5.04 16.35
N THR A 272 -20.77 -4.69 15.81
CA THR A 272 -19.86 -5.60 15.11
C THR A 272 -18.59 -5.75 15.94
N LEU A 273 -18.23 -6.98 16.29
CA LEU A 273 -17.12 -7.21 17.21
C LEU A 273 -15.79 -6.95 16.54
N CYS A 274 -15.53 -7.48 15.33
CA CYS A 274 -14.21 -7.38 14.71
C CYS A 274 -14.24 -7.17 13.19
N TYR A 275 -13.06 -6.73 12.69
CA TYR A 275 -12.75 -6.46 11.30
C TYR A 275 -11.36 -6.99 10.97
N PHE A 276 -11.18 -7.54 9.79
CA PHE A 276 -9.87 -7.87 9.24
C PHE A 276 -9.37 -6.71 8.39
N LEU A 277 -8.43 -5.93 8.92
CA LEU A 277 -7.93 -4.73 8.24
C LEU A 277 -6.39 -4.68 8.24
N PRO A 278 -5.79 -4.18 7.15
CA PRO A 278 -4.36 -3.91 7.10
C PRO A 278 -4.00 -2.56 7.73
N THR A 279 -2.73 -2.22 7.69
CA THR A 279 -2.18 -0.97 8.22
C THR A 279 -2.90 0.27 7.69
N TRP A 280 -3.08 0.39 6.37
CA TRP A 280 -3.83 1.49 5.76
C TRP A 280 -5.32 1.48 6.15
N GLY A 281 -5.89 0.30 6.37
CA GLY A 281 -7.27 0.16 6.83
C GLY A 281 -7.51 0.82 8.18
N LEU A 282 -6.52 0.78 9.09
CA LEU A 282 -6.57 1.48 10.36
C LEU A 282 -6.65 3.00 10.17
N HIS A 283 -5.74 3.58 9.37
CA HIS A 283 -5.57 5.02 9.28
C HIS A 283 -6.52 5.69 8.28
N TYR A 284 -6.77 5.06 7.13
CA TYR A 284 -7.53 5.66 6.03
C TYR A 284 -8.96 5.15 5.92
N THR A 285 -9.32 4.12 6.69
CA THR A 285 -10.67 3.54 6.64
C THR A 285 -11.34 3.53 8.01
N LEU A 286 -10.78 2.84 8.99
CA LEU A 286 -11.41 2.66 10.30
C LEU A 286 -11.47 3.98 11.09
N LYS A 287 -10.34 4.69 11.24
CA LYS A 287 -10.27 5.96 11.99
C LYS A 287 -11.19 7.02 11.39
N PRO A 288 -11.21 7.30 10.06
CA PRO A 288 -12.11 8.29 9.47
C PRO A 288 -13.59 7.92 9.52
N ASN A 289 -13.91 6.64 9.66
CA ASN A 289 -15.28 6.14 9.75
C ASN A 289 -15.68 5.74 11.18
N CYS A 290 -14.93 6.13 12.20
CA CYS A 290 -15.28 5.80 13.60
C CYS A 290 -16.43 6.62 14.17
N VAL A 291 -16.85 7.66 13.49
CA VAL A 291 -17.98 8.54 13.88
C VAL A 291 -18.62 9.17 12.63
N ALA A 292 -19.92 9.41 12.68
CA ALA A 292 -20.59 10.22 11.67
C ALA A 292 -20.07 11.67 11.72
N GLY A 293 -19.72 12.23 10.54
CA GLY A 293 -19.25 13.61 10.45
C GLY A 293 -17.80 13.82 10.92
N TRP A 294 -16.95 12.80 10.76
CA TRP A 294 -15.50 12.95 10.96
C TRP A 294 -14.94 14.12 10.12
N ASP A 295 -14.19 15.02 10.78
CA ASP A 295 -13.50 16.12 10.10
C ASP A 295 -12.18 15.64 9.49
N ALA A 296 -12.21 15.32 8.20
CA ALA A 296 -11.03 14.85 7.47
C ALA A 296 -10.00 15.97 7.19
N GLU A 297 -10.41 17.25 7.23
CA GLU A 297 -9.48 18.37 7.05
C GLU A 297 -8.68 18.66 8.33
N ASN A 298 -9.28 18.37 9.50
CA ASN A 298 -8.63 18.56 10.81
C ASN A 298 -8.75 17.29 11.67
N PRO A 299 -8.16 16.17 11.24
CA PRO A 299 -8.39 14.85 11.84
C PRO A 299 -7.97 14.76 13.31
N ASP A 300 -6.97 15.53 13.72
CA ASP A 300 -6.40 15.52 15.07
C ASP A 300 -6.85 16.72 15.93
N SER A 301 -7.87 17.48 15.50
CA SER A 301 -8.44 18.56 16.29
C SER A 301 -9.12 18.03 17.57
N GLU A 302 -9.01 18.77 18.66
CA GLU A 302 -9.65 18.39 19.96
C GLU A 302 -11.15 18.18 19.79
N GLU A 303 -11.83 18.98 18.95
CA GLU A 303 -13.26 18.89 18.70
C GLU A 303 -13.62 17.60 17.98
N ASN A 304 -12.86 17.25 16.92
CA ASN A 304 -13.06 16.02 16.15
C ASN A 304 -12.85 14.76 17.00
N ILE A 305 -11.71 14.70 17.74
CA ILE A 305 -11.40 13.59 18.64
C ILE A 305 -12.45 13.46 19.74
N LYS A 306 -12.89 14.58 20.32
CA LYS A 306 -13.93 14.58 21.35
C LYS A 306 -15.27 14.04 20.79
N ASN A 307 -15.70 14.52 19.62
CA ASN A 307 -16.91 14.01 18.95
C ASN A 307 -16.79 12.50 18.69
N ALA A 308 -15.67 12.04 18.17
CA ALA A 308 -15.43 10.64 17.85
C ALA A 308 -15.37 9.72 19.09
N THR A 309 -14.90 10.26 20.22
CA THR A 309 -14.86 9.54 21.52
C THR A 309 -16.25 9.48 22.18
N GLU A 310 -17.02 10.58 22.14
CA GLU A 310 -18.31 10.67 22.83
C GLU A 310 -19.45 10.03 22.02
N ASN A 311 -19.41 10.09 20.68
CA ASN A 311 -20.50 9.69 19.79
C ASN A 311 -20.13 8.58 18.79
N GLY A 312 -18.91 8.08 18.83
CA GLY A 312 -18.39 7.06 17.91
C GLY A 312 -17.62 5.97 18.62
N THR A 313 -16.58 5.48 17.96
CA THR A 313 -15.79 4.33 18.39
C THR A 313 -14.30 4.64 18.64
N TYR A 314 -13.92 5.92 18.69
CA TYR A 314 -12.54 6.35 18.94
C TYR A 314 -12.06 5.89 20.32
N GLY A 315 -10.91 5.22 20.38
CA GLY A 315 -10.33 4.70 21.63
C GLY A 315 -10.83 3.31 22.05
N ASP A 316 -11.85 2.77 21.39
CA ASP A 316 -12.48 1.49 21.70
C ASP A 316 -11.91 0.29 20.90
N TRP A 317 -11.01 0.55 19.96
CA TRP A 317 -10.41 -0.49 19.13
C TRP A 317 -9.13 -1.05 19.77
N ARG A 318 -8.88 -2.34 19.54
CA ARG A 318 -7.62 -3.03 19.83
C ARG A 318 -7.24 -3.94 18.70
N LEU A 319 -5.96 -4.25 18.58
CA LEU A 319 -5.39 -5.14 17.58
C LEU A 319 -4.95 -6.44 18.21
N VAL A 320 -5.14 -7.54 17.48
CA VAL A 320 -4.54 -8.85 17.74
C VAL A 320 -4.13 -9.47 16.41
N ASP A 321 -3.21 -10.45 16.42
CA ASP A 321 -2.77 -11.14 15.20
C ASP A 321 -3.94 -11.81 14.46
N GLY A 322 -4.92 -12.33 15.20
CA GLY A 322 -6.05 -13.09 14.66
C GLY A 322 -5.67 -14.53 14.31
N PRO A 323 -6.46 -15.21 13.48
CA PRO A 323 -6.27 -16.63 13.16
C PRO A 323 -5.15 -16.87 12.15
N VAL A 324 -4.78 -15.88 11.33
CA VAL A 324 -3.76 -16.00 10.29
C VAL A 324 -3.10 -14.66 10.01
N ALA A 325 -1.79 -14.67 9.75
CA ALA A 325 -1.06 -13.51 9.27
C ALA A 325 -1.26 -13.34 7.76
N TYR A 326 -1.57 -12.13 7.32
CA TYR A 326 -1.85 -11.84 5.92
C TYR A 326 -1.34 -10.45 5.51
N SER A 327 -1.42 -10.14 4.23
CA SER A 327 -1.16 -8.81 3.68
C SER A 327 -2.32 -8.41 2.75
N TRP A 328 -2.71 -7.15 2.82
CA TRP A 328 -3.76 -6.64 1.95
C TRP A 328 -3.43 -5.24 1.45
N GLY A 329 -3.33 -5.09 0.10
CA GLY A 329 -2.96 -3.85 -0.55
C GLY A 329 -1.46 -3.64 -0.64
N GLY A 330 -1.05 -2.40 -0.86
CA GLY A 330 0.32 -1.98 -1.08
C GLY A 330 0.56 -1.45 -2.48
N THR A 331 1.58 -0.60 -2.59
CA THR A 331 1.98 0.00 -3.85
C THR A 331 3.49 -0.16 -4.02
N TRP A 332 3.91 -0.73 -5.15
CA TRP A 332 5.31 -0.93 -5.52
C TRP A 332 5.74 0.06 -6.58
N MET A 333 6.96 0.52 -6.51
CA MET A 333 7.64 1.25 -7.58
C MET A 333 8.44 0.28 -8.43
N GLY A 334 8.07 0.13 -9.69
CA GLY A 334 8.79 -0.63 -10.71
C GLY A 334 9.48 0.30 -11.70
N ILE A 335 10.45 -0.23 -12.45
CA ILE A 335 11.17 0.51 -13.48
C ILE A 335 10.89 -0.04 -14.89
N ASN A 336 10.92 0.84 -15.87
CA ASN A 336 10.85 0.46 -17.27
C ASN A 336 12.20 -0.13 -17.75
N ALA A 337 12.20 -1.43 -18.08
CA ALA A 337 13.39 -2.16 -18.49
C ALA A 337 14.10 -1.54 -19.71
N ALA A 338 13.35 -1.08 -20.73
CA ALA A 338 13.93 -0.50 -21.93
C ALA A 338 14.61 0.84 -21.67
N LYS A 339 14.01 1.69 -20.82
CA LYS A 339 14.60 2.97 -20.42
C LYS A 339 15.80 2.76 -19.49
N ALA A 340 15.71 1.84 -18.53
CA ALA A 340 16.83 1.50 -17.65
C ALA A 340 18.03 0.96 -18.43
N ALA A 341 17.80 0.15 -19.47
CA ALA A 341 18.86 -0.39 -20.31
C ALA A 341 19.65 0.68 -21.10
N THR A 342 19.00 1.79 -21.46
CA THR A 342 19.58 2.87 -22.28
C THR A 342 19.95 4.12 -21.47
N ALA A 343 19.57 4.21 -20.19
CA ALA A 343 19.90 5.30 -19.30
C ALA A 343 21.41 5.38 -19.03
N ASP A 344 21.92 6.62 -18.95
CA ASP A 344 23.27 6.84 -18.44
C ASP A 344 23.36 6.60 -16.91
N ASP A 345 24.58 6.61 -16.39
CA ASP A 345 24.82 6.32 -14.98
C ASP A 345 24.13 7.35 -14.05
N ALA A 346 24.03 8.62 -14.45
CA ALA A 346 23.38 9.65 -13.65
C ALA A 346 21.87 9.42 -13.54
N LYS A 347 21.23 9.03 -14.64
CA LYS A 347 19.81 8.72 -14.66
C LYS A 347 19.48 7.42 -13.90
N LYS A 348 20.35 6.40 -14.03
CA LYS A 348 20.23 5.15 -13.23
C LYS A 348 20.33 5.43 -11.74
N ALA A 349 21.33 6.23 -11.34
CA ALA A 349 21.50 6.64 -9.96
C ALA A 349 20.27 7.41 -9.44
N ALA A 350 19.72 8.32 -10.24
CA ALA A 350 18.51 9.07 -9.85
C ALA A 350 17.28 8.18 -9.68
N MET A 351 17.08 7.16 -10.53
CA MET A 351 16.02 6.17 -10.35
C MET A 351 16.23 5.31 -9.11
N HIS A 352 17.46 4.84 -8.89
CA HIS A 352 17.83 4.09 -7.69
C HIS A 352 17.56 4.90 -6.42
N ASP A 353 18.14 6.12 -6.34
CA ASP A 353 18.07 6.96 -5.14
C ASP A 353 16.63 7.32 -4.78
N LEU A 354 15.78 7.59 -5.78
CA LEU A 354 14.36 7.89 -5.55
C LEU A 354 13.62 6.67 -4.97
N ILE A 355 13.78 5.49 -5.58
CA ILE A 355 13.13 4.27 -5.08
C ILE A 355 13.68 3.89 -3.71
N TYR A 356 15.01 3.96 -3.52
CA TYR A 356 15.66 3.67 -2.25
C TYR A 356 15.17 4.60 -1.14
N PHE A 357 15.08 5.91 -1.43
CA PHE A 357 14.68 6.91 -0.45
C PHE A 357 13.31 6.59 0.16
N PHE A 358 12.32 6.28 -0.68
CA PHE A 358 10.97 6.00 -0.19
C PHE A 358 10.80 4.59 0.36
N SER A 359 11.54 3.60 -0.16
CA SER A 359 11.31 2.19 0.23
C SER A 359 12.23 1.69 1.35
N LEU A 360 13.49 2.17 1.40
CA LEU A 360 14.54 1.53 2.22
C LEU A 360 15.38 2.51 3.06
N ASN A 361 15.27 3.83 2.85
CA ASN A 361 16.04 4.81 3.64
C ASN A 361 15.54 4.83 5.09
N GLU A 362 16.29 4.22 5.98
CA GLU A 362 15.93 4.03 7.39
C GLU A 362 15.64 5.35 8.10
N ASP A 363 16.51 6.36 7.95
CA ASP A 363 16.37 7.64 8.65
C ASP A 363 15.08 8.37 8.26
N TRP A 364 14.78 8.41 6.94
CA TRP A 364 13.55 9.03 6.45
C TRP A 364 12.31 8.23 6.86
N LEU A 365 12.34 6.90 6.71
CA LEU A 365 11.19 6.02 7.02
C LEU A 365 10.83 6.08 8.50
N VAL A 366 11.82 6.11 9.42
CA VAL A 366 11.56 6.27 10.87
C VAL A 366 10.88 7.61 11.16
N GLN A 367 11.34 8.71 10.52
CA GLN A 367 10.71 10.01 10.69
C GLN A 367 9.32 10.06 10.07
N TYR A 368 9.16 9.52 8.86
CA TYR A 368 7.86 9.45 8.18
C TYR A 368 6.83 8.66 8.98
N ALA A 369 7.23 7.52 9.53
CA ALA A 369 6.39 6.72 10.41
C ALA A 369 5.94 7.46 11.67
N ALA A 370 6.85 8.25 12.28
CA ALA A 370 6.52 9.06 13.45
C ALA A 370 5.52 10.18 13.14
N ASP A 371 5.60 10.76 11.93
CA ASP A 371 4.75 11.87 11.50
C ASP A 371 3.38 11.41 10.97
N SER A 372 3.34 10.28 10.25
CA SER A 372 2.14 9.76 9.58
C SER A 372 1.40 8.66 10.37
N GLY A 373 2.13 7.89 11.15
CA GLY A 373 1.65 6.65 11.74
C GLY A 373 1.63 5.45 10.78
N ASP A 374 2.02 5.65 9.51
CA ASP A 374 2.05 4.59 8.48
C ASP A 374 3.08 3.51 8.82
N PHE A 375 2.76 2.27 8.46
CA PHE A 375 3.65 1.13 8.63
C PHE A 375 4.53 1.00 7.37
N VAL A 376 5.83 1.34 7.55
CA VAL A 376 6.78 1.49 6.43
C VAL A 376 7.29 0.16 5.87
N GLY A 377 7.78 0.20 4.61
CA GLY A 377 8.19 -0.98 3.83
C GLY A 377 9.50 -1.64 4.27
N SER A 378 10.34 -0.95 5.05
CA SER A 378 11.63 -1.47 5.52
C SER A 378 11.51 -2.17 6.87
N ALA A 379 11.86 -3.45 6.93
CA ALA A 379 11.92 -4.23 8.17
C ALA A 379 12.93 -3.60 9.16
N LYS A 380 14.05 -3.11 8.65
CA LYS A 380 15.09 -2.46 9.46
C LYS A 380 14.60 -1.14 10.09
N ALA A 381 13.84 -0.32 9.34
CA ALA A 381 13.24 0.89 9.90
C ALA A 381 12.23 0.55 11.01
N VAL A 382 11.41 -0.48 10.82
CA VAL A 382 10.45 -0.94 11.84
C VAL A 382 11.16 -1.47 13.09
N GLU A 383 12.24 -2.23 12.94
CA GLU A 383 13.08 -2.64 14.10
C GLU A 383 13.57 -1.43 14.88
N THR A 384 14.03 -0.37 14.21
CA THR A 384 14.46 0.89 14.86
C THR A 384 13.31 1.61 15.57
N ILE A 385 12.12 1.67 14.97
CA ILE A 385 10.91 2.25 15.59
C ILE A 385 10.55 1.49 16.86
N LEU A 386 10.53 0.17 16.81
CA LEU A 386 10.23 -0.68 17.96
C LEU A 386 11.29 -0.55 19.07
N ALA A 387 12.58 -0.48 18.72
CA ALA A 387 13.66 -0.27 19.66
C ALA A 387 13.57 1.10 20.37
N ASN A 388 12.96 2.09 19.74
CA ASN A 388 12.70 3.43 20.30
C ASN A 388 11.41 3.50 21.13
N GLY A 389 10.70 2.40 21.33
CA GLY A 389 9.51 2.32 22.20
C GLY A 389 8.18 2.20 21.45
N GLY A 390 8.21 1.98 20.14
CA GLY A 390 7.01 1.82 19.32
C GLY A 390 6.22 3.12 19.11
N THR A 391 4.95 2.98 18.77
CA THR A 391 4.06 4.11 18.46
C THR A 391 2.70 3.92 19.15
N PRO A 392 2.58 4.26 20.45
CA PRO A 392 1.29 4.19 21.15
C PRO A 392 0.23 5.02 20.42
N ASN A 393 -0.91 4.40 20.10
CA ASN A 393 -1.96 5.01 19.32
C ASN A 393 -3.21 5.29 20.19
N PRO A 394 -3.59 6.56 20.42
CA PRO A 394 -4.79 6.89 21.20
C PRO A 394 -6.09 6.32 20.62
N PHE A 395 -6.19 6.18 19.29
CA PHE A 395 -7.32 5.55 18.63
C PHE A 395 -7.50 4.09 19.08
N LEU A 396 -6.40 3.43 19.41
CA LEU A 396 -6.35 2.05 19.90
C LEU A 396 -6.28 1.97 21.44
N GLY A 397 -6.74 3.02 22.14
CA GLY A 397 -6.65 3.08 23.61
C GLY A 397 -5.23 3.06 24.15
N GLY A 398 -4.26 3.49 23.37
CA GLY A 398 -2.85 3.53 23.73
C GLY A 398 -2.05 2.28 23.37
N GLN A 399 -2.63 1.29 22.69
CA GLN A 399 -1.89 0.13 22.20
C GLN A 399 -0.87 0.54 21.15
N ASP A 400 0.33 -0.05 21.19
CA ASP A 400 1.33 0.09 20.14
C ASP A 400 0.95 -0.78 18.93
N HIS A 401 0.58 -0.15 17.82
CA HIS A 401 0.18 -0.88 16.62
C HIS A 401 1.37 -1.44 15.84
N TYR A 402 2.57 -0.84 15.97
CA TYR A 402 3.74 -1.29 15.23
C TYR A 402 4.18 -2.69 15.62
N SER A 403 4.13 -3.03 16.91
CA SER A 403 4.51 -4.37 17.39
C SER A 403 3.63 -5.47 16.83
N ILE A 404 2.32 -5.23 16.73
CA ILE A 404 1.36 -6.21 16.21
C ILE A 404 1.49 -6.34 14.69
N PHE A 405 1.55 -5.23 13.96
CA PHE A 405 1.76 -5.27 12.52
C PHE A 405 3.11 -5.88 12.12
N ALA A 406 4.17 -5.66 12.90
CA ALA A 406 5.48 -6.28 12.64
C ALA A 406 5.43 -7.80 12.80
N SER A 407 4.69 -8.32 13.79
CA SER A 407 4.43 -9.76 13.93
C SER A 407 3.76 -10.31 12.67
N ALA A 408 2.66 -9.72 12.23
CA ALA A 408 1.94 -10.13 11.04
C ALA A 408 2.80 -10.04 9.76
N ALA A 409 3.58 -8.96 9.59
CA ALA A 409 4.46 -8.79 8.43
C ALA A 409 5.57 -9.84 8.32
N ALA A 410 6.04 -10.33 9.46
CA ALA A 410 7.08 -11.37 9.52
C ALA A 410 6.54 -12.77 9.19
N LEU A 411 5.25 -13.00 9.39
CA LEU A 411 4.60 -14.31 9.23
C LEU A 411 3.84 -14.45 7.91
N ALA A 412 3.36 -13.36 7.32
CA ALA A 412 2.61 -13.40 6.07
C ALA A 412 3.48 -13.90 4.91
N ASN A 413 2.91 -14.80 4.08
CA ASN A 413 3.60 -15.42 2.96
C ASN A 413 3.06 -14.91 1.62
N GLY A 414 3.80 -13.99 0.98
CA GLY A 414 3.46 -13.45 -0.34
C GLY A 414 3.85 -14.35 -1.53
N SER A 415 4.56 -15.46 -1.29
CA SER A 415 5.04 -16.33 -2.37
C SER A 415 3.94 -17.16 -3.04
N LEU A 416 2.76 -17.27 -2.41
CA LEU A 416 1.60 -17.96 -2.98
C LEU A 416 0.87 -17.15 -4.05
N MET A 417 1.11 -15.83 -4.09
CA MET A 417 0.47 -14.95 -5.07
C MET A 417 1.06 -15.16 -6.47
N SER A 418 0.19 -15.19 -7.46
CA SER A 418 0.53 -15.33 -8.86
C SER A 418 -0.14 -14.26 -9.73
N GLU A 419 0.24 -14.18 -10.99
CA GLU A 419 -0.39 -13.29 -11.97
C GLU A 419 -1.87 -13.60 -12.22
N TYR A 420 -2.35 -14.78 -11.82
CA TYR A 420 -3.72 -15.25 -12.02
C TYR A 420 -4.65 -14.96 -10.84
N ASP A 421 -4.12 -14.57 -9.68
CA ASP A 421 -4.90 -14.48 -8.43
C ASP A 421 -6.07 -13.51 -8.54
N SER A 422 -5.90 -12.36 -9.17
CA SER A 422 -6.97 -11.37 -9.32
C SER A 422 -8.19 -11.97 -10.05
N ASP A 423 -7.94 -12.54 -11.23
CA ASP A 423 -9.03 -13.11 -12.05
C ASP A 423 -9.67 -14.33 -11.39
N ILE A 424 -8.84 -15.20 -10.77
CA ILE A 424 -9.34 -16.43 -10.15
C ILE A 424 -10.13 -16.11 -8.88
N ASN A 425 -9.68 -15.16 -8.06
CA ASN A 425 -10.41 -14.72 -6.87
C ASN A 425 -11.79 -14.15 -7.21
N ASP A 426 -11.89 -13.33 -8.26
CA ASP A 426 -13.16 -12.78 -8.74
C ASP A 426 -14.11 -13.88 -9.23
N LEU A 427 -13.56 -14.88 -9.93
CA LEU A 427 -14.34 -16.02 -10.39
C LEU A 427 -14.75 -16.92 -9.22
N TRP A 428 -13.90 -17.10 -8.20
CA TRP A 428 -14.21 -17.87 -7.00
C TRP A 428 -15.36 -17.23 -6.24
N ASP A 429 -15.25 -15.95 -5.90
CA ASP A 429 -16.32 -15.22 -5.22
C ASP A 429 -17.65 -15.34 -5.96
N LYS A 430 -17.63 -15.09 -7.27
CA LYS A 430 -18.84 -15.05 -8.11
C LYS A 430 -19.50 -16.41 -8.31
N PHE A 431 -18.73 -17.49 -8.49
CA PHE A 431 -19.26 -18.78 -8.89
C PHE A 431 -19.22 -19.83 -7.77
N VAL A 432 -18.49 -19.58 -6.68
CA VAL A 432 -18.46 -20.48 -5.52
C VAL A 432 -19.04 -19.78 -4.30
N THR A 433 -18.36 -18.77 -3.76
CA THR A 433 -18.72 -18.17 -2.46
C THR A 433 -20.15 -17.61 -2.45
N GLN A 434 -20.52 -16.77 -3.39
CA GLN A 434 -21.84 -16.13 -3.38
C GLN A 434 -23.00 -17.13 -3.55
N PRO A 435 -23.00 -18.06 -4.54
CA PRO A 435 -24.11 -18.99 -4.71
C PRO A 435 -24.16 -20.08 -3.63
N TYR A 436 -23.00 -20.52 -3.11
CA TYR A 436 -22.95 -21.52 -2.05
C TYR A 436 -23.43 -20.95 -0.70
N THR A 437 -22.90 -19.83 -0.29
CA THR A 437 -23.24 -19.16 0.97
C THR A 437 -24.74 -18.80 1.03
N LYS A 438 -25.34 -18.39 -0.11
CA LYS A 438 -26.78 -18.11 -0.20
C LYS A 438 -27.67 -19.36 -0.31
N GLY A 439 -27.08 -20.57 -0.37
CA GLY A 439 -27.83 -21.80 -0.54
C GLY A 439 -28.51 -21.96 -1.92
N GLU A 440 -28.02 -21.21 -2.94
CA GLU A 440 -28.58 -21.28 -4.30
C GLU A 440 -28.12 -22.55 -5.04
N LYS A 441 -26.91 -23.05 -4.71
CA LYS A 441 -26.30 -24.26 -5.27
C LYS A 441 -25.54 -25.03 -4.20
N ASP A 442 -25.36 -26.32 -4.41
CA ASP A 442 -24.41 -27.13 -3.64
C ASP A 442 -22.96 -26.84 -4.08
N LEU A 443 -22.00 -27.18 -3.22
CA LEU A 443 -20.59 -26.87 -3.44
C LEU A 443 -20.05 -27.54 -4.71
N ASP A 444 -20.42 -28.79 -5.00
CA ASP A 444 -19.97 -29.51 -6.19
C ASP A 444 -20.42 -28.81 -7.47
N ALA A 445 -21.66 -28.34 -7.53
CA ALA A 445 -22.18 -27.58 -8.68
C ALA A 445 -21.49 -26.23 -8.83
N CYS A 446 -21.18 -25.53 -7.71
CA CYS A 446 -20.41 -24.29 -7.73
C CYS A 446 -19.00 -24.51 -8.28
N LEU A 447 -18.30 -25.53 -7.81
CA LEU A 447 -16.95 -25.89 -8.27
C LEU A 447 -16.92 -26.26 -9.77
N GLN A 448 -17.95 -26.95 -10.26
CA GLN A 448 -18.03 -27.23 -11.70
C GLN A 448 -18.19 -25.93 -12.53
N ASP A 449 -19.06 -25.04 -12.11
CA ASP A 449 -19.26 -23.75 -12.79
C ASP A 449 -17.98 -22.92 -12.74
N PHE A 450 -17.32 -22.85 -11.59
CA PHE A 450 -16.03 -22.16 -11.43
C PHE A 450 -14.97 -22.68 -12.40
N LYS A 451 -14.75 -24.01 -12.45
CA LYS A 451 -13.80 -24.63 -13.38
C LYS A 451 -14.10 -24.28 -14.83
N VAL A 452 -15.37 -24.29 -15.22
CA VAL A 452 -15.80 -23.89 -16.58
C VAL A 452 -15.42 -22.43 -16.87
N GLN A 453 -15.63 -21.54 -15.91
CA GLN A 453 -15.32 -20.12 -16.09
C GLN A 453 -13.82 -19.85 -16.10
N VAL A 454 -13.04 -20.45 -15.20
CA VAL A 454 -11.58 -20.33 -15.21
C VAL A 454 -11.02 -20.78 -16.55
N LYS A 455 -11.48 -21.95 -17.06
CA LYS A 455 -11.05 -22.46 -18.38
C LYS A 455 -11.40 -21.54 -19.54
N ALA A 456 -12.51 -20.82 -19.45
CA ALA A 456 -12.94 -19.86 -20.48
C ALA A 456 -12.17 -18.54 -20.43
N THR A 457 -11.75 -18.11 -19.23
CA THR A 457 -11.10 -16.82 -18.98
C THR A 457 -9.59 -16.94 -19.10
N ILE A 458 -8.99 -17.99 -18.51
CA ILE A 458 -7.53 -18.15 -18.41
C ILE A 458 -7.11 -19.32 -19.31
N THR A 459 -6.64 -19.01 -20.51
CA THR A 459 -6.29 -20.02 -21.52
C THR A 459 -4.87 -20.56 -21.41
N THR A 460 -4.05 -19.98 -20.52
CA THR A 460 -2.63 -20.31 -20.32
C THR A 460 -2.42 -21.45 -19.31
N ILE A 461 -3.44 -21.81 -18.54
CA ILE A 461 -3.38 -22.88 -17.56
C ILE A 461 -4.28 -24.07 -17.93
N THR A 462 -3.98 -25.23 -17.37
CA THR A 462 -4.82 -26.45 -17.51
C THR A 462 -5.86 -26.49 -16.40
N VAL A 463 -7.12 -26.74 -16.75
CA VAL A 463 -8.24 -26.96 -15.81
C VAL A 463 -8.78 -28.38 -16.02
N GLU A 464 -8.65 -29.24 -15.00
CA GLU A 464 -9.11 -30.64 -14.97
C GLU A 464 -10.48 -30.81 -14.30
#